data_319bdebdef5ca207de920aac2011eccc
#
_entry.id   319bdebdef5ca207de920aac2011eccc
#
_cell.length_a   1.000
_cell.length_b   1.000
_cell.length_c   1.000
_cell.angle_alpha   90.00
_cell.angle_beta   90.00
_cell.angle_gamma   90.00
#
_symmetry.space_group_name_H-M   'P 1'
#
loop_
_entity.id
_entity.type
_entity.pdbx_description
1 polymer ?
#
loop_
_entity_poly.entity_id
_entity_poly.type
_entity_poly.pdbx_seq_one_letter_code
_entity_poly.pdbx_strand_id
1 'polypeptide(L)'
;TWPHEAQDDPQSRFINERAHANIQKDGTYSVVPRMWGGSTTAAELRRIADVVDKYKIPTVKVTGGQRMDLLGVKKEDLPGVWRDLDMPSGHAYAKALRTVKTCVGSEWCRFGVQDSTNMGIELEKDLWRMYAPHKVKLAVSGCPRNCAEATIKDVGVIGVESGWEIYVAGNGGIKAEVAQFLCKV
;
A
#
# COMPACT_ATOMS: atom_id res chain seq x y z
N THR A 1 -1.19 16.69 -6.93
CA THR A 1 -1.23 17.12 -8.34
C THR A 1 -1.27 15.90 -9.22
N TRP A 2 -2.27 15.81 -10.08
CA TRP A 2 -2.34 14.81 -11.14
C TRP A 2 -1.09 14.99 -12.01
N PRO A 3 -0.22 13.98 -12.16
CA PRO A 3 1.04 14.17 -12.87
C PRO A 3 0.77 14.26 -14.38
N HIS A 4 0.74 15.48 -14.90
CA HIS A 4 0.68 15.72 -16.35
C HIS A 4 2.00 15.36 -17.06
N GLU A 5 3.10 15.24 -16.32
CA GLU A 5 4.45 15.09 -16.87
C GLU A 5 4.82 13.69 -17.37
N ALA A 6 3.97 12.68 -17.11
CA ALA A 6 4.28 11.32 -17.48
C ALA A 6 3.43 10.80 -18.66
N GLN A 7 2.72 11.67 -19.37
CA GLN A 7 1.83 11.27 -20.47
C GLN A 7 2.55 10.96 -21.78
N ASP A 8 3.81 11.37 -21.94
CA ASP A 8 4.52 11.31 -23.22
C ASP A 8 5.43 10.08 -23.39
N ASP A 9 5.67 9.30 -22.32
CA ASP A 9 6.43 8.04 -22.41
C ASP A 9 5.47 6.86 -22.55
N PRO A 10 5.52 6.09 -23.66
CA PRO A 10 4.66 4.91 -23.85
C PRO A 10 4.79 3.85 -22.77
N GLN A 11 5.95 3.73 -22.12
CA GLN A 11 6.14 2.82 -20.98
C GLN A 11 5.56 3.40 -19.69
N SER A 12 5.68 4.70 -19.48
CA SER A 12 5.11 5.38 -18.33
C SER A 12 3.58 5.40 -18.38
N ARG A 13 2.98 5.44 -19.56
CA ARG A 13 1.53 5.39 -19.75
C ARG A 13 0.90 4.15 -19.11
N PHE A 14 1.45 2.97 -19.32
CA PHE A 14 0.96 1.74 -18.68
C PHE A 14 1.19 1.71 -17.17
N ILE A 15 2.25 2.33 -16.70
CA ILE A 15 2.58 2.39 -15.28
C ILE A 15 1.70 3.43 -14.59
N ASN A 16 1.51 4.60 -15.21
CA ASN A 16 0.77 5.72 -14.63
C ASN A 16 -0.74 5.50 -14.60
N GLU A 17 -1.34 4.95 -15.63
CA GLU A 17 -2.77 4.62 -15.61
C GLU A 17 -3.10 3.67 -14.46
N ARG A 18 -2.24 2.68 -14.20
CA ARG A 18 -2.40 1.74 -13.10
C ARG A 18 -1.94 2.28 -11.75
N ALA A 19 -1.12 3.32 -11.73
CA ALA A 19 -0.70 3.95 -10.49
C ALA A 19 -1.84 4.74 -9.83
N HIS A 20 -2.70 5.39 -10.63
CA HIS A 20 -3.74 6.28 -10.13
C HIS A 20 -5.14 5.66 -10.14
N ALA A 21 -5.42 4.77 -11.09
CA ALA A 21 -6.72 4.11 -11.18
C ALA A 21 -6.57 2.76 -11.87
N ASN A 22 -7.50 1.86 -11.62
CA ASN A 22 -7.56 0.58 -12.33
C ASN A 22 -8.96 0.38 -12.88
N ILE A 23 -9.05 0.07 -14.18
CA ILE A 23 -10.33 -0.22 -14.81
C ILE A 23 -10.92 -1.50 -14.24
N GLN A 24 -12.21 -1.47 -13.93
CA GLN A 24 -12.99 -2.57 -13.40
C GLN A 24 -13.81 -3.27 -14.49
N LYS A 25 -14.40 -4.39 -14.13
CA LYS A 25 -15.17 -5.24 -15.06
C LYS A 25 -16.33 -4.52 -15.74
N ASP A 26 -16.95 -3.58 -15.03
CA ASP A 26 -18.09 -2.79 -15.50
C ASP A 26 -17.72 -1.50 -16.24
N GLY A 27 -16.42 -1.27 -16.45
CA GLY A 27 -15.88 -0.07 -17.09
C GLY A 27 -15.68 1.12 -16.15
N THR A 28 -16.05 1.01 -14.89
CA THR A 28 -15.70 1.99 -13.85
C THR A 28 -14.25 1.80 -13.36
N TYR A 29 -13.84 2.62 -12.44
CA TYR A 29 -12.47 2.60 -11.92
C TYR A 29 -12.41 2.38 -10.42
N SER A 30 -11.34 1.72 -9.99
CA SER A 30 -10.92 1.61 -8.61
C SER A 30 -9.85 2.64 -8.30
N VAL A 31 -10.02 3.38 -7.22
CA VAL A 31 -9.07 4.39 -6.71
C VAL A 31 -8.63 4.01 -5.31
N VAL A 32 -7.32 3.94 -5.09
CA VAL A 32 -6.74 3.52 -3.81
C VAL A 32 -5.79 4.62 -3.31
N PRO A 33 -6.23 5.46 -2.35
CA PRO A 33 -5.33 6.40 -1.71
C PRO A 33 -4.26 5.68 -0.88
N ARG A 34 -3.11 6.32 -0.72
CA ARG A 34 -2.01 5.77 0.08
C ARG A 34 -2.26 6.00 1.56
N MET A 35 -2.13 4.94 2.31
CA MET A 35 -2.16 4.93 3.77
C MET A 35 -0.80 4.40 4.22
N TRP A 36 0.07 5.30 4.67
CA TRP A 36 1.46 4.97 5.04
C TRP A 36 1.52 3.94 6.16
N GLY A 37 2.17 2.80 5.91
CA GLY A 37 2.23 1.70 6.86
C GLY A 37 0.86 1.14 7.25
N GLY A 38 -0.20 1.43 6.48
CA GLY A 38 -1.58 1.07 6.81
C GLY A 38 -2.25 1.99 7.85
N SER A 39 -1.57 3.06 8.26
CA SER A 39 -2.09 4.04 9.23
C SER A 39 -2.90 5.13 8.53
N THR A 40 -3.83 5.74 9.25
CA THR A 40 -4.65 6.86 8.78
C THR A 40 -5.05 7.76 9.94
N THR A 41 -5.56 8.93 9.61
CA THR A 41 -6.02 9.92 10.59
C THR A 41 -7.53 10.15 10.47
N ALA A 42 -8.13 10.72 11.52
CA ALA A 42 -9.54 11.11 11.47
C ALA A 42 -9.82 12.15 10.35
N ALA A 43 -8.86 13.01 10.03
CA ALA A 43 -8.98 13.99 8.96
C ALA A 43 -9.00 13.29 7.58
N GLU A 44 -8.11 12.35 7.34
CA GLU A 44 -8.08 11.56 6.09
C GLU A 44 -9.35 10.70 5.93
N LEU A 45 -9.82 10.08 7.01
CA LEU A 45 -11.07 9.30 6.97
C LEU A 45 -12.28 10.18 6.61
N ARG A 46 -12.40 11.38 7.18
CA ARG A 46 -13.47 12.31 6.82
C ARG A 46 -13.35 12.75 5.36
N ARG A 47 -12.14 13.08 4.89
CA ARG A 47 -11.88 13.45 3.50
C ARG A 47 -12.28 12.35 2.53
N ILE A 48 -11.95 11.10 2.85
CA ILE A 48 -12.38 9.94 2.04
C ILE A 48 -13.92 9.86 2.04
N ALA A 49 -14.58 10.01 3.18
CA ALA A 49 -16.04 9.98 3.27
C ALA A 49 -16.68 11.10 2.43
N ASP A 50 -16.18 12.34 2.56
CA ASP A 50 -16.67 13.49 1.80
C ASP A 50 -16.54 13.28 0.28
N VAL A 51 -15.42 12.70 -0.17
CA VAL A 51 -15.20 12.35 -1.58
C VAL A 51 -16.15 11.26 -2.04
N VAL A 52 -16.36 10.24 -1.24
CA VAL A 52 -17.30 9.15 -1.54
C VAL A 52 -18.72 9.71 -1.71
N ASP A 53 -19.16 10.56 -0.82
CA ASP A 53 -20.49 11.20 -0.89
C ASP A 53 -20.61 12.13 -2.10
N LYS A 54 -19.62 12.99 -2.32
CA LYS A 54 -19.61 13.97 -3.41
C LYS A 54 -19.68 13.31 -4.79
N TYR A 55 -18.91 12.27 -5.03
CA TYR A 55 -18.84 11.58 -6.31
C TYR A 55 -19.76 10.35 -6.39
N LYS A 56 -20.58 10.13 -5.35
CA LYS A 56 -21.53 9.01 -5.25
C LYS A 56 -20.86 7.66 -5.53
N ILE A 57 -19.68 7.45 -4.93
CA ILE A 57 -18.91 6.22 -5.08
C ILE A 57 -19.65 5.09 -4.36
N PRO A 58 -20.06 4.03 -5.06
CA PRO A 58 -21.01 3.06 -4.50
C PRO A 58 -20.43 2.15 -3.42
N THR A 59 -19.11 1.96 -3.40
CA THR A 59 -18.49 1.01 -2.46
C THR A 59 -17.11 1.47 -2.02
N VAL A 60 -16.87 1.44 -0.72
CA VAL A 60 -15.53 1.54 -0.11
C VAL A 60 -15.20 0.20 0.52
N LYS A 61 -14.05 -0.38 0.16
CA LYS A 61 -13.60 -1.66 0.69
C LYS A 61 -12.29 -1.55 1.42
N VAL A 62 -12.25 -2.01 2.67
CA VAL A 62 -11.00 -2.24 3.41
C VAL A 62 -10.34 -3.50 2.85
N THR A 63 -9.12 -3.37 2.38
CA THR A 63 -8.39 -4.46 1.71
C THR A 63 -7.36 -5.11 2.63
N GLY A 64 -6.98 -6.35 2.33
CA GLY A 64 -5.91 -7.06 3.05
C GLY A 64 -4.52 -6.42 2.96
N GLY A 65 -4.35 -5.42 2.09
CA GLY A 65 -3.15 -4.60 2.00
C GLY A 65 -3.17 -3.36 2.90
N GLN A 66 -4.08 -3.30 3.87
CA GLN A 66 -4.25 -2.17 4.79
C GLN A 66 -4.50 -0.85 4.06
N ARG A 67 -5.38 -0.87 3.06
CA ARG A 67 -5.79 0.30 2.28
C ARG A 67 -7.30 0.29 2.11
N MET A 68 -7.85 1.47 1.83
CA MET A 68 -9.22 1.60 1.35
C MET A 68 -9.22 1.63 -0.18
N ASP A 69 -10.13 0.90 -0.78
CA ASP A 69 -10.34 0.84 -2.22
C ASP A 69 -11.71 1.43 -2.54
N LEU A 70 -11.72 2.53 -3.29
CA LEU A 70 -12.92 3.24 -3.71
C LEU A 70 -13.34 2.66 -5.07
N LEU A 71 -14.42 1.91 -5.09
CA LEU A 71 -14.88 1.13 -6.24
C LEU A 71 -16.07 1.80 -6.92
N GLY A 72 -16.09 1.77 -8.25
CA GLY A 72 -17.18 2.33 -9.06
C GLY A 72 -17.00 3.80 -9.43
N VAL A 73 -15.78 4.32 -9.42
CA VAL A 73 -15.47 5.70 -9.81
C VAL A 73 -15.61 5.84 -11.32
N LYS A 74 -16.34 6.85 -11.81
CA LYS A 74 -16.46 7.16 -13.23
C LYS A 74 -15.16 7.76 -13.76
N LYS A 75 -14.86 7.52 -15.04
CA LYS A 75 -13.65 8.01 -15.69
C LYS A 75 -13.51 9.53 -15.61
N GLU A 76 -14.59 10.23 -15.90
CA GLU A 76 -14.66 11.70 -15.88
C GLU A 76 -14.43 12.30 -14.49
N ASP A 77 -14.73 11.56 -13.43
CA ASP A 77 -14.59 12.00 -12.04
C ASP A 77 -13.17 11.83 -11.48
N LEU A 78 -12.34 10.99 -12.11
CA LEU A 78 -10.99 10.66 -11.60
C LEU A 78 -10.12 11.87 -11.25
N PRO A 79 -10.01 12.92 -12.10
CA PRO A 79 -9.20 14.08 -11.76
C PRO A 79 -9.75 14.85 -10.54
N GLY A 80 -11.07 14.93 -10.42
CA GLY A 80 -11.76 15.56 -9.29
C GLY A 80 -11.57 14.77 -8.00
N VAL A 81 -11.76 13.46 -8.06
CA VAL A 81 -11.56 12.54 -6.93
C VAL A 81 -10.15 12.68 -6.35
N TRP A 82 -9.11 12.63 -7.19
CA TRP A 82 -7.74 12.76 -6.73
C TRP A 82 -7.41 14.13 -6.16
N ARG A 83 -7.93 15.20 -6.76
CA ARG A 83 -7.76 16.55 -6.23
C ARG A 83 -8.40 16.71 -4.86
N ASP A 84 -9.61 16.18 -4.69
CA ASP A 84 -10.36 16.36 -3.44
C ASP A 84 -9.90 15.40 -2.34
N LEU A 85 -9.38 14.22 -2.69
CA LEU A 85 -8.70 13.33 -1.74
C LEU A 85 -7.44 13.98 -1.16
N ASP A 86 -6.70 14.75 -1.96
CA ASP A 86 -5.42 15.36 -1.55
C ASP A 86 -4.51 14.35 -0.81
N MET A 87 -4.48 13.14 -1.31
CA MET A 87 -3.68 12.02 -0.79
C MET A 87 -2.85 11.42 -1.92
N PRO A 88 -1.63 10.91 -1.65
CA PRO A 88 -0.85 10.21 -2.65
C PRO A 88 -1.55 8.94 -3.13
N SER A 89 -1.27 8.53 -4.36
CA SER A 89 -1.74 7.25 -4.86
C SER A 89 -1.07 6.08 -4.12
N GLY A 90 -1.87 5.07 -3.79
CA GLY A 90 -1.41 3.82 -3.19
C GLY A 90 -0.69 2.88 -4.16
N HIS A 91 -0.55 3.26 -5.45
CA HIS A 91 0.05 2.45 -6.51
C HIS A 91 -0.48 1.00 -6.54
N ALA A 92 -1.77 0.84 -6.24
CA ALA A 92 -2.35 -0.46 -5.92
C ALA A 92 -2.25 -1.48 -7.06
N TYR A 93 -2.17 -1.02 -8.29
CA TYR A 93 -2.13 -1.86 -9.50
C TYR A 93 -0.88 -1.63 -10.35
N ALA A 94 0.00 -0.71 -9.93
CA ALA A 94 1.24 -0.41 -10.63
C ALA A 94 2.33 -1.47 -10.40
N LYS A 95 3.32 -1.48 -11.27
CA LYS A 95 4.58 -2.21 -11.08
C LYS A 95 5.51 -1.40 -10.17
N ALA A 96 5.14 -1.30 -8.91
CA ALA A 96 5.79 -0.47 -7.90
C ALA A 96 5.61 -1.08 -6.51
N LEU A 97 6.21 -0.41 -5.53
CA LEU A 97 5.99 -0.75 -4.13
C LEU A 97 4.54 -0.51 -3.74
N ARG A 98 3.94 -1.50 -3.14
CA ARG A 98 2.64 -1.43 -2.45
C ARG A 98 2.78 -0.76 -1.09
N THR A 99 1.66 -0.45 -0.44
CA THR A 99 1.67 -0.11 0.99
C THR A 99 2.45 -1.16 1.76
N VAL A 100 3.39 -0.73 2.59
CA VAL A 100 4.10 -1.62 3.51
C VAL A 100 3.12 -2.01 4.62
N LYS A 101 2.78 -3.29 4.68
CA LYS A 101 1.87 -3.80 5.71
C LYS A 101 2.58 -3.82 7.05
N THR A 102 1.99 -3.24 8.08
CA THR A 102 2.56 -3.23 9.43
C THR A 102 1.62 -3.89 10.45
N CYS A 103 2.16 -4.34 11.55
CA CYS A 103 1.36 -4.55 12.77
C CYS A 103 1.51 -3.31 13.67
N VAL A 104 0.79 -3.27 14.77
CA VAL A 104 0.78 -2.08 15.65
C VAL A 104 2.07 -1.88 16.47
N GLY A 105 3.00 -2.85 16.42
CA GLY A 105 4.34 -2.73 16.99
C GLY A 105 4.42 -2.58 18.50
N SER A 106 5.61 -2.20 18.97
CA SER A 106 5.89 -2.04 20.41
C SER A 106 5.13 -0.87 21.05
N GLU A 107 4.64 0.07 20.25
CA GLU A 107 3.91 1.21 20.79
C GLU A 107 2.54 0.80 21.39
N TRP A 108 1.86 -0.16 20.76
CA TRP A 108 0.51 -0.56 21.16
C TRP A 108 0.35 -2.02 21.55
N CYS A 109 1.27 -2.88 21.12
CA CYS A 109 1.17 -4.31 21.36
C CYS A 109 2.04 -4.76 22.53
N ARG A 110 1.43 -5.38 23.56
CA ARG A 110 2.17 -5.93 24.72
C ARG A 110 3.24 -6.97 24.36
N PHE A 111 3.20 -7.54 23.15
CA PHE A 111 4.16 -8.52 22.65
C PHE A 111 5.14 -7.93 21.64
N GLY A 112 4.93 -6.66 21.24
CA GLY A 112 5.80 -5.97 20.31
C GLY A 112 7.15 -5.67 20.94
N VAL A 113 8.22 -6.08 20.28
CA VAL A 113 9.60 -5.79 20.72
C VAL A 113 10.24 -4.67 19.90
N GLN A 114 9.68 -4.39 18.71
CA GLN A 114 10.16 -3.35 17.82
C GLN A 114 9.00 -2.50 17.29
N ASP A 115 9.27 -1.25 16.94
CA ASP A 115 8.32 -0.31 16.35
C ASP A 115 8.13 -0.57 14.86
N SER A 116 7.25 -1.50 14.55
CA SER A 116 6.94 -1.90 13.18
C SER A 116 6.17 -0.85 12.39
N THR A 117 5.39 0.00 13.05
CA THR A 117 4.61 1.03 12.37
C THR A 117 5.53 2.10 11.78
N ASN A 118 6.41 2.68 12.58
CA ASN A 118 7.33 3.71 12.10
C ASN A 118 8.35 3.13 11.11
N MET A 119 8.93 1.96 11.37
CA MET A 119 9.81 1.29 10.41
C MET A 119 9.13 1.06 9.06
N GLY A 120 7.89 0.60 9.05
CA GLY A 120 7.14 0.38 7.81
C GLY A 120 6.81 1.67 7.08
N ILE A 121 6.49 2.74 7.80
CA ILE A 121 6.22 4.07 7.23
C ILE A 121 7.51 4.64 6.60
N GLU A 122 8.64 4.56 7.27
CA GLU A 122 9.94 5.02 6.77
C GLU A 122 10.32 4.27 5.50
N LEU A 123 10.32 2.94 5.53
CA LEU A 123 10.58 2.11 4.34
C LEU A 123 9.64 2.43 3.18
N GLU A 124 8.37 2.67 3.46
CA GLU A 124 7.41 2.99 2.41
C GLU A 124 7.67 4.37 1.79
N LYS A 125 8.05 5.36 2.60
CA LYS A 125 8.39 6.72 2.11
C LYS A 125 9.67 6.72 1.30
N ASP A 126 10.70 6.02 1.75
CA ASP A 126 12.00 5.95 1.07
C ASP A 126 11.91 5.23 -0.28
N LEU A 127 11.08 4.20 -0.36
CA LEU A 127 10.92 3.39 -1.56
C LEU A 127 9.74 3.82 -2.44
N TRP A 128 8.97 4.81 -2.01
CA TRP A 128 7.83 5.31 -2.78
C TRP A 128 8.29 5.91 -4.11
N ARG A 129 7.51 5.66 -5.16
CA ARG A 129 7.82 6.01 -6.56
C ARG A 129 8.94 5.19 -7.20
N MET A 130 9.50 4.22 -6.50
CA MET A 130 10.40 3.26 -7.15
C MET A 130 9.57 2.24 -7.95
N TYR A 131 9.84 2.18 -9.24
CA TYR A 131 9.22 1.20 -10.13
C TYR A 131 10.08 -0.08 -10.17
N ALA A 132 9.41 -1.21 -10.34
CA ALA A 132 10.03 -2.52 -10.40
C ALA A 132 9.44 -3.31 -11.58
N PRO A 133 10.08 -4.39 -12.05
CA PRO A 133 9.53 -5.25 -13.12
C PRO A 133 8.13 -5.80 -12.78
N HIS A 134 7.86 -6.00 -11.50
CA HIS A 134 6.57 -6.42 -10.95
C HIS A 134 6.23 -5.63 -9.68
N LYS A 135 4.98 -5.79 -9.21
CA LYS A 135 4.57 -5.27 -7.90
C LYS A 135 5.43 -5.88 -6.81
N VAL A 136 5.89 -5.06 -5.87
CA VAL A 136 6.65 -5.47 -4.69
C VAL A 136 5.79 -5.28 -3.46
N LYS A 137 5.69 -6.30 -2.63
CA LYS A 137 4.97 -6.29 -1.36
C LYS A 137 5.96 -6.41 -0.22
N LEU A 138 5.91 -5.46 0.68
CA LEU A 138 6.66 -5.48 1.93
C LEU A 138 5.71 -5.63 3.12
N ALA A 139 6.25 -6.19 4.21
CA ALA A 139 5.59 -6.12 5.50
C ALA A 139 6.59 -6.07 6.64
N VAL A 140 6.22 -5.38 7.71
CA VAL A 140 7.00 -5.24 8.93
C VAL A 140 6.17 -5.73 10.12
N SER A 141 6.65 -6.75 10.80
CA SER A 141 6.08 -7.28 12.04
C SER A 141 6.96 -6.90 13.22
N GLY A 142 6.39 -6.34 14.27
CA GLY A 142 7.12 -5.85 15.45
C GLY A 142 7.59 -6.95 16.42
N CYS A 143 7.33 -8.23 16.11
CA CYS A 143 7.81 -9.39 16.87
C CYS A 143 7.68 -10.68 16.04
N PRO A 144 8.28 -11.81 16.51
CA PRO A 144 8.24 -13.09 15.78
C PRO A 144 6.86 -13.71 15.60
N ARG A 145 5.79 -13.15 16.19
CA ARG A 145 4.40 -13.59 15.94
C ARG A 145 3.92 -13.30 14.51
N ASN A 146 4.65 -12.46 13.77
CA ASN A 146 4.46 -12.23 12.34
C ASN A 146 3.04 -11.78 11.94
N CYS A 147 2.38 -10.96 12.75
CA CYS A 147 1.00 -10.52 12.52
C CYS A 147 0.79 -9.72 11.22
N ALA A 148 1.85 -9.08 10.69
CA ALA A 148 1.79 -8.42 9.38
C ALA A 148 2.06 -9.38 8.20
N GLU A 149 2.21 -10.69 8.46
CA GLU A 149 2.47 -11.72 7.44
C GLU A 149 3.75 -11.46 6.63
N ALA A 150 4.80 -10.99 7.31
CA ALA A 150 6.08 -10.65 6.69
C ALA A 150 6.70 -11.85 5.94
N THR A 151 6.55 -13.06 6.47
CA THR A 151 7.14 -14.29 5.87
C THR A 151 6.46 -14.76 4.58
N ILE A 152 5.44 -14.09 4.08
CA ILE A 152 4.82 -14.38 2.78
C ILE A 152 4.81 -13.15 1.86
N LYS A 153 5.77 -12.27 2.03
CA LYS A 153 5.97 -11.08 1.19
C LYS A 153 7.26 -11.19 0.39
N ASP A 154 7.37 -10.39 -0.67
CA ASP A 154 8.61 -10.30 -1.46
C ASP A 154 9.79 -9.90 -0.57
N VAL A 155 9.55 -8.97 0.38
CA VAL A 155 10.47 -8.63 1.46
C VAL A 155 9.68 -8.55 2.78
N GLY A 156 10.14 -9.25 3.79
CA GLY A 156 9.58 -9.26 5.13
C GLY A 156 10.60 -8.80 6.16
N VAL A 157 10.16 -7.97 7.12
CA VAL A 157 10.99 -7.51 8.24
C VAL A 157 10.30 -7.92 9.52
N ILE A 158 11.02 -8.58 10.41
CA ILE A 158 10.50 -9.09 11.69
C ILE A 158 11.34 -8.57 12.83
N GLY A 159 10.72 -7.88 13.78
CA GLY A 159 11.36 -7.41 14.98
C GLY A 159 11.74 -8.56 15.90
N VAL A 160 12.94 -8.52 16.42
CA VAL A 160 13.46 -9.37 17.51
C VAL A 160 14.07 -8.46 18.56
N GLU A 161 14.33 -8.97 19.78
CA GLU A 161 14.85 -8.14 20.88
C GLU A 161 16.13 -7.40 20.52
N SER A 162 16.97 -7.99 19.68
CA SER A 162 18.29 -7.48 19.30
C SER A 162 18.32 -6.78 17.93
N GLY A 163 17.17 -6.36 17.37
CA GLY A 163 17.09 -5.65 16.10
C GLY A 163 16.04 -6.21 15.15
N TRP A 164 16.39 -6.38 13.90
CA TRP A 164 15.46 -6.81 12.86
C TRP A 164 16.00 -8.00 12.06
N GLU A 165 15.14 -8.95 11.77
CA GLU A 165 15.41 -10.02 10.83
C GLU A 165 14.77 -9.69 9.47
N ILE A 166 15.54 -9.83 8.39
CA ILE A 166 15.09 -9.57 7.03
C ILE A 166 14.90 -10.90 6.30
N TYR A 167 13.74 -11.04 5.67
CA TYR A 167 13.34 -12.21 4.90
C TYR A 167 13.01 -11.80 3.47
N VAL A 168 13.31 -12.65 2.49
CA VAL A 168 13.10 -12.36 1.06
C VAL A 168 12.48 -13.54 0.33
N ALA A 169 11.93 -13.26 -0.87
CA ALA A 169 11.37 -14.26 -1.79
C ALA A 169 10.12 -14.99 -1.26
N GLY A 170 9.36 -14.41 -0.34
CA GLY A 170 8.05 -14.93 0.04
C GLY A 170 6.99 -14.59 -1.01
N ASN A 171 5.94 -15.39 -1.08
CA ASN A 171 4.80 -15.16 -1.95
C ASN A 171 3.49 -15.62 -1.31
N GLY A 172 2.56 -14.70 -1.09
CA GLY A 172 1.20 -14.97 -0.66
C GLY A 172 0.20 -15.03 -1.82
N GLY A 173 0.62 -15.44 -3.01
CA GLY A 173 -0.21 -15.57 -4.21
C GLY A 173 -0.73 -16.98 -4.45
N ILE A 174 -1.02 -17.33 -5.72
CA ILE A 174 -1.57 -18.63 -6.14
C ILE A 174 -0.69 -19.79 -5.66
N LYS A 175 0.63 -19.64 -5.79
CA LYS A 175 1.60 -20.56 -5.21
C LYS A 175 2.21 -19.88 -3.99
N ALA A 176 1.79 -20.30 -2.82
CA ALA A 176 2.31 -19.74 -1.57
C ALA A 176 3.75 -20.25 -1.33
N GLU A 177 4.65 -19.32 -1.03
CA GLU A 177 6.04 -19.60 -0.69
C GLU A 177 6.41 -18.84 0.59
N VAL A 178 7.08 -19.53 1.50
CA VAL A 178 7.60 -18.90 2.72
C VAL A 178 8.91 -18.20 2.38
N ALA A 179 9.05 -16.96 2.82
CA ALA A 179 10.24 -16.15 2.63
C ALA A 179 11.46 -16.78 3.33
N GLN A 180 12.61 -16.62 2.73
CA GLN A 180 13.87 -17.12 3.23
C GLN A 180 14.58 -16.05 4.07
N PHE A 181 15.17 -16.44 5.18
CA PHE A 181 15.99 -15.57 6.01
C PHE A 181 17.20 -15.05 5.21
N LEU A 182 17.40 -13.76 5.20
CA LEU A 182 18.53 -13.12 4.52
C LEU A 182 19.61 -12.70 5.53
N CYS A 183 19.28 -11.85 6.48
CA CYS A 183 20.21 -11.33 7.48
C CYS A 183 19.48 -10.77 8.69
N LYS A 184 20.28 -10.45 9.70
CA LYS A 184 19.87 -9.70 10.89
C LYS A 184 20.65 -8.39 10.96
N VAL A 185 19.97 -7.31 11.33
CA VAL A 185 20.52 -5.95 11.51
C VAL A 185 20.04 -5.36 12.83
#